data_02dd2d52e2c828a8af5286eb1ce53388
#
_entry.id   02dd2d52e2c828a8af5286eb1ce53388
#
_cell.length_a   1.000
_cell.length_b   1.000
_cell.length_c   1.000
_cell.angle_alpha   90.00
_cell.angle_beta   90.00
_cell.angle_gamma   90.00
#
_symmetry.space_group_name_H-M   'P 1'
#
loop_
_entity.id
_entity.type
_entity.pdbx_description
1 polymer ?
#
loop_
_entity_poly.entity_id
_entity_poly.type
_entity_poly.pdbx_seq_one_letter_code
_entity_poly.pdbx_strand_id
1 'polypeptide(L)'
;PTHNYGGLAQGNLAAAANEGKISNPREAALQGLSKMRTLMGMGLTQGVLPPHERPHVGSLRRMGFGGSDADVIRAASRASPVLLANVSSASAMWTANAATVSPSADTGDGRVHFTPANLSSHFHRAIEADTTSRVLSAIFADRSKFIVHSPVPFASFGDEGAANHCRLSASHGERGVEMFVYGRSAFAKSDDARFAARQAMEASHIVATQHQLWTGGAVLIQQAQVAIDAGAFHNDVVAVSNGNVLMFHAQAFEQKDVVAEALKRACGAKGFEPILLEASADELNLGEAVKSYLFNSQIVSLPAGGMALILPGEAEETPRAKAFVDRVLATNGPIREAHYLDLRQSMRNGGGPACLRLRVVLTDNELAAIDRRAILDETRVAALE
;
A
#
# COMPACT_ATOMS: atom_id res chain seq x y z
N PRO A 1 -7.66 -16.84 -6.81
CA PRO A 1 -8.26 -15.50 -6.85
C PRO A 1 -8.62 -15.13 -8.28
N THR A 2 -9.72 -14.42 -8.45
CA THR A 2 -10.09 -13.86 -9.74
C THR A 2 -9.41 -12.50 -9.88
N HIS A 3 -8.69 -12.28 -10.97
CA HIS A 3 -8.13 -10.98 -11.34
C HIS A 3 -8.91 -10.48 -12.54
N ASN A 4 -9.82 -9.53 -12.34
CA ASN A 4 -10.65 -8.97 -13.41
C ASN A 4 -10.28 -7.50 -13.68
N TYR A 5 -10.47 -7.07 -14.90
CA TYR A 5 -10.36 -5.68 -15.30
C TYR A 5 -11.76 -5.06 -15.32
N GLY A 6 -12.33 -4.85 -14.14
CA GLY A 6 -13.70 -4.37 -13.98
C GLY A 6 -13.87 -2.85 -13.96
N GLY A 7 -12.79 -2.07 -14.04
CA GLY A 7 -12.88 -0.61 -13.97
C GLY A 7 -13.50 -0.08 -12.67
N LEU A 8 -13.48 -0.85 -11.58
CA LEU A 8 -14.34 -0.65 -10.41
C LEU A 8 -13.95 0.54 -9.51
N ALA A 9 -12.72 1.03 -9.63
CA ALA A 9 -12.18 2.04 -8.72
C ALA A 9 -12.07 3.39 -9.40
N GLN A 10 -12.93 4.35 -9.02
CA GLN A 10 -12.81 5.73 -9.49
C GLN A 10 -11.45 6.33 -9.12
N GLY A 11 -10.90 7.15 -10.03
CA GLY A 11 -9.58 7.77 -9.89
C GLY A 11 -8.40 6.86 -10.23
N ASN A 12 -8.61 5.54 -10.38
CA ASN A 12 -7.60 4.62 -10.88
C ASN A 12 -7.64 4.58 -12.41
N LEU A 13 -6.83 5.45 -13.04
CA LEU A 13 -6.83 5.65 -14.49
C LEU A 13 -6.40 4.38 -15.25
N ALA A 14 -5.46 3.60 -14.70
CA ALA A 14 -5.00 2.37 -15.32
C ALA A 14 -6.10 1.30 -15.32
N ALA A 15 -6.82 1.13 -14.20
CA ALA A 15 -7.96 0.22 -14.13
C ALA A 15 -9.08 0.62 -15.11
N ALA A 16 -9.41 1.91 -15.18
CA ALA A 16 -10.42 2.45 -16.10
C ALA A 16 -10.04 2.22 -17.59
N ALA A 17 -8.79 2.47 -17.95
CA ALA A 17 -8.29 2.28 -19.32
C ALA A 17 -8.27 0.81 -19.77
N ASN A 18 -8.36 -0.13 -18.86
CA ASN A 18 -8.35 -1.57 -19.14
C ASN A 18 -9.71 -2.24 -18.88
N GLU A 19 -10.74 -1.47 -18.53
CA GLU A 19 -12.09 -2.00 -18.28
C GLU A 19 -12.57 -2.88 -19.43
N GLY A 20 -13.12 -4.06 -19.09
CA GLY A 20 -13.65 -5.04 -20.03
C GLY A 20 -12.61 -5.81 -20.85
N LYS A 21 -11.32 -5.54 -20.71
CA LYS A 21 -10.27 -6.34 -21.35
C LYS A 21 -10.10 -7.69 -20.68
N ILE A 22 -9.54 -8.65 -21.43
CA ILE A 22 -9.23 -9.98 -20.91
C ILE A 22 -8.07 -9.88 -19.93
N SER A 23 -8.27 -10.37 -18.71
CA SER A 23 -7.25 -10.49 -17.66
C SER A 23 -6.59 -11.87 -17.66
N ASN A 24 -5.38 -11.96 -17.14
CA ASN A 24 -4.67 -13.22 -16.89
C ASN A 24 -4.36 -13.36 -15.39
N PRO A 25 -5.27 -13.94 -14.59
CA PRO A 25 -5.08 -14.08 -13.14
C PRO A 25 -3.84 -14.91 -12.77
N ARG A 26 -3.55 -15.97 -13.54
CA ARG A 26 -2.38 -16.79 -13.31
C ARG A 26 -1.09 -16.00 -13.50
N GLU A 27 -0.97 -15.27 -14.58
CA GLU A 27 0.19 -14.45 -14.87
C GLU A 27 0.39 -13.35 -13.81
N ALA A 28 -0.70 -12.72 -13.37
CA ALA A 28 -0.64 -11.73 -12.30
C ALA A 28 -0.07 -12.32 -10.99
N ALA A 29 -0.45 -13.55 -10.65
CA ALA A 29 0.08 -14.26 -9.48
C ALA A 29 1.57 -14.62 -9.66
N LEU A 30 1.95 -15.13 -10.83
CA LEU A 30 3.35 -15.51 -11.16
C LEU A 30 4.28 -14.28 -11.13
N GLN A 31 3.84 -13.14 -11.69
CA GLN A 31 4.61 -11.89 -11.62
C GLN A 31 4.79 -11.43 -10.17
N GLY A 32 3.76 -11.55 -9.33
CA GLY A 32 3.86 -11.26 -7.90
C GLY A 32 4.85 -12.17 -7.17
N LEU A 33 4.83 -13.49 -7.45
CA LEU A 33 5.78 -14.45 -6.88
C LEU A 33 7.21 -14.20 -7.36
N SER A 34 7.40 -13.87 -8.65
CA SER A 34 8.70 -13.50 -9.21
C SER A 34 9.29 -12.27 -8.50
N LYS A 35 8.47 -11.24 -8.22
CA LYS A 35 8.90 -10.11 -7.41
C LYS A 35 9.36 -10.54 -6.01
N MET A 36 8.60 -11.41 -5.33
CA MET A 36 8.98 -11.91 -4.01
C MET A 36 10.29 -12.71 -4.07
N ARG A 37 10.47 -13.56 -5.08
CA ARG A 37 11.72 -14.30 -5.29
C ARG A 37 12.91 -13.38 -5.51
N THR A 38 12.75 -12.30 -6.28
CA THR A 38 13.78 -11.27 -6.46
C THR A 38 14.20 -10.66 -5.11
N LEU A 39 13.24 -10.30 -4.27
CA LEU A 39 13.52 -9.75 -2.94
C LEU A 39 14.16 -10.79 -2.00
N MET A 40 13.76 -12.06 -2.08
CA MET A 40 14.41 -13.16 -1.34
C MET A 40 15.87 -13.32 -1.77
N GLY A 41 16.15 -13.23 -3.09
CA GLY A 41 17.52 -13.27 -3.64
C GLY A 41 18.39 -12.11 -3.16
N MET A 42 17.79 -10.97 -2.76
CA MET A 42 18.47 -9.84 -2.11
C MET A 42 18.67 -10.06 -0.60
N GLY A 43 18.27 -11.20 -0.04
CA GLY A 43 18.35 -11.51 1.38
C GLY A 43 17.21 -10.94 2.23
N LEU A 44 16.10 -10.54 1.60
CA LEU A 44 14.94 -9.95 2.29
C LEU A 44 13.87 -11.00 2.56
N THR A 45 13.50 -11.19 3.81
CA THR A 45 12.43 -12.09 4.21
C THR A 45 11.11 -11.68 3.56
N GLN A 46 10.44 -12.63 2.92
CA GLN A 46 9.12 -12.44 2.31
C GLN A 46 8.08 -13.29 3.01
N GLY A 47 6.88 -12.75 3.14
CA GLY A 47 5.71 -13.46 3.61
C GLY A 47 4.57 -13.35 2.60
N VAL A 48 3.63 -14.28 2.66
CA VAL A 48 2.44 -14.30 1.80
C VAL A 48 1.17 -14.28 2.65
N LEU A 49 0.23 -13.43 2.29
CA LEU A 49 -1.13 -13.50 2.80
C LEU A 49 -1.94 -14.48 1.96
N PRO A 50 -2.71 -15.38 2.56
CA PRO A 50 -3.58 -16.29 1.83
C PRO A 50 -4.60 -15.50 1.00
N PRO A 51 -4.97 -15.97 -0.21
CA PRO A 51 -5.93 -15.29 -1.06
C PRO A 51 -7.31 -15.28 -0.41
N HIS A 52 -8.04 -14.19 -0.60
CA HIS A 52 -9.43 -14.09 -0.22
C HIS A 52 -10.32 -14.94 -1.14
N GLU A 53 -11.37 -15.52 -0.57
CA GLU A 53 -12.39 -16.24 -1.34
C GLU A 53 -13.08 -15.29 -2.34
N ARG A 54 -13.17 -15.72 -3.59
CA ARG A 54 -13.84 -14.97 -4.68
C ARG A 54 -14.55 -15.94 -5.63
N PRO A 55 -15.77 -15.64 -6.10
CA PRO A 55 -16.64 -14.53 -5.65
C PRO A 55 -16.94 -14.59 -4.16
N HIS A 56 -17.09 -13.41 -3.51
CA HIS A 56 -17.39 -13.35 -2.09
C HIS A 56 -18.89 -13.67 -1.83
N VAL A 57 -19.23 -14.95 -1.82
CA VAL A 57 -20.60 -15.46 -1.69
C VAL A 57 -21.27 -14.99 -0.41
N GLY A 58 -20.50 -14.85 0.69
CA GLY A 58 -21.00 -14.35 1.95
C GLY A 58 -21.65 -12.97 1.85
N SER A 59 -21.10 -12.05 1.04
CA SER A 59 -21.71 -10.75 0.79
C SER A 59 -23.01 -10.86 0.00
N LEU A 60 -23.06 -11.73 -1.02
CA LEU A 60 -24.28 -11.95 -1.79
C LEU A 60 -25.40 -12.52 -0.93
N ARG A 61 -25.08 -13.46 -0.03
CA ARG A 61 -26.06 -14.01 0.92
C ARG A 61 -26.62 -12.93 1.86
N ARG A 62 -25.78 -12.03 2.36
CA ARG A 62 -26.23 -10.88 3.17
C ARG A 62 -27.15 -9.91 2.40
N MET A 63 -27.07 -9.91 1.07
CA MET A 63 -27.96 -9.14 0.18
C MET A 63 -29.26 -9.87 -0.18
N GLY A 64 -29.50 -11.08 0.37
CA GLY A 64 -30.75 -11.83 0.18
C GLY A 64 -30.67 -12.90 -0.91
N PHE A 65 -29.54 -13.14 -1.57
CA PHE A 65 -29.42 -14.26 -2.50
C PHE A 65 -29.33 -15.60 -1.74
N GLY A 66 -30.15 -16.55 -2.14
CA GLY A 66 -30.28 -17.86 -1.47
C GLY A 66 -29.98 -19.06 -2.37
N GLY A 67 -29.93 -20.25 -1.75
CA GLY A 67 -29.63 -21.49 -2.45
C GLY A 67 -28.17 -21.97 -2.29
N SER A 68 -27.73 -22.89 -3.15
CA SER A 68 -26.31 -23.27 -3.21
C SER A 68 -25.45 -22.10 -3.67
N ASP A 69 -24.12 -22.19 -3.49
CA ASP A 69 -23.18 -21.12 -3.96
C ASP A 69 -23.34 -20.88 -5.46
N ALA A 70 -23.52 -21.93 -6.25
CA ALA A 70 -23.77 -21.82 -7.68
C ALA A 70 -25.08 -21.08 -8.00
N ASP A 71 -26.16 -21.31 -7.21
CA ASP A 71 -27.40 -20.58 -7.38
C ASP A 71 -27.28 -19.11 -7.01
N VAL A 72 -26.63 -18.82 -5.90
CA VAL A 72 -26.32 -17.44 -5.45
C VAL A 72 -25.55 -16.66 -6.53
N ILE A 73 -24.46 -17.25 -7.06
CA ILE A 73 -23.64 -16.62 -8.11
C ILE A 73 -24.46 -16.41 -9.38
N ARG A 74 -25.23 -17.41 -9.80
CA ARG A 74 -26.10 -17.35 -11.00
C ARG A 74 -27.18 -16.28 -10.84
N ALA A 75 -27.81 -16.21 -9.68
CA ALA A 75 -28.85 -15.22 -9.38
C ALA A 75 -28.27 -13.81 -9.36
N ALA A 76 -27.11 -13.60 -8.71
CA ALA A 76 -26.42 -12.33 -8.68
C ALA A 76 -25.99 -11.87 -10.08
N SER A 77 -25.48 -12.78 -10.92
CA SER A 77 -25.10 -12.49 -12.31
C SER A 77 -26.30 -12.00 -13.15
N ARG A 78 -27.47 -12.63 -12.95
CA ARG A 78 -28.70 -12.24 -13.66
C ARG A 78 -29.27 -10.91 -13.17
N ALA A 79 -29.19 -10.67 -11.85
CA ALA A 79 -29.71 -9.45 -11.25
C ALA A 79 -28.82 -8.23 -11.57
N SER A 80 -27.51 -8.39 -11.50
CA SER A 80 -26.54 -7.33 -11.78
C SER A 80 -25.15 -7.90 -12.09
N PRO A 81 -24.71 -7.92 -13.35
CA PRO A 81 -23.35 -8.31 -13.71
C PRO A 81 -22.28 -7.46 -13.00
N VAL A 82 -22.56 -6.17 -12.75
CA VAL A 82 -21.66 -5.26 -12.02
C VAL A 82 -21.50 -5.69 -10.57
N LEU A 83 -22.58 -6.15 -9.91
CA LEU A 83 -22.51 -6.70 -8.56
C LEU A 83 -21.59 -7.94 -8.53
N LEU A 84 -21.76 -8.86 -9.49
CA LEU A 84 -20.89 -10.03 -9.58
C LEU A 84 -19.43 -9.64 -9.81
N ALA A 85 -19.15 -8.66 -10.68
CA ALA A 85 -17.80 -8.15 -10.91
C ALA A 85 -17.18 -7.60 -9.61
N ASN A 86 -17.96 -6.86 -8.81
CA ASN A 86 -17.49 -6.30 -7.53
C ASN A 86 -17.12 -7.41 -6.53
N VAL A 87 -18.00 -8.40 -6.31
CA VAL A 87 -17.71 -9.51 -5.36
C VAL A 87 -16.65 -10.48 -5.88
N SER A 88 -16.27 -10.38 -7.15
CA SER A 88 -15.22 -11.18 -7.80
C SER A 88 -13.88 -10.43 -7.91
N SER A 89 -13.79 -9.18 -7.43
CA SER A 89 -12.57 -8.40 -7.47
C SER A 89 -11.46 -9.03 -6.66
N ALA A 90 -10.24 -9.06 -7.21
CA ALA A 90 -9.05 -9.56 -6.54
C ALA A 90 -8.19 -8.44 -5.93
N SER A 91 -8.80 -7.29 -5.57
CA SER A 91 -8.09 -6.14 -5.01
C SER A 91 -7.32 -6.45 -3.72
N ALA A 92 -7.67 -7.52 -2.99
CA ALA A 92 -6.92 -8.03 -1.84
C ALA A 92 -5.48 -8.49 -2.18
N MET A 93 -5.14 -8.67 -3.46
CA MET A 93 -3.75 -8.90 -3.89
C MET A 93 -2.85 -7.69 -3.63
N TRP A 94 -3.41 -6.50 -3.55
CA TRP A 94 -2.66 -5.28 -3.24
C TRP A 94 -2.55 -5.09 -1.72
N THR A 95 -1.57 -5.77 -1.15
CA THR A 95 -1.40 -5.89 0.30
C THR A 95 -1.05 -4.56 1.00
N ALA A 96 -0.65 -3.52 0.27
CA ALA A 96 -0.53 -2.16 0.82
C ALA A 96 -1.85 -1.64 1.40
N ASN A 97 -2.98 -2.14 0.91
CA ASN A 97 -4.30 -1.81 1.43
C ASN A 97 -4.80 -2.79 2.51
N ALA A 98 -3.99 -3.77 2.91
CA ALA A 98 -4.42 -4.73 3.94
C ALA A 98 -4.52 -4.07 5.31
N ALA A 99 -3.50 -3.31 5.73
CA ALA A 99 -3.47 -2.68 7.04
C ALA A 99 -2.46 -1.52 7.09
N THR A 100 -2.61 -0.64 8.06
CA THR A 100 -1.51 0.19 8.56
C THR A 100 -0.76 -0.60 9.64
N VAL A 101 0.58 -0.50 9.64
CA VAL A 101 1.45 -1.24 10.57
C VAL A 101 2.42 -0.27 11.21
N SER A 102 2.49 -0.31 12.55
CA SER A 102 3.50 0.40 13.35
C SER A 102 4.40 -0.60 14.06
N PRO A 103 5.74 -0.50 13.94
CA PRO A 103 6.66 -1.39 14.63
C PRO A 103 6.69 -1.13 16.13
N SER A 104 7.12 -2.13 16.91
CA SER A 104 7.22 -2.07 18.36
C SER A 104 8.06 -0.89 18.89
N ALA A 105 9.06 -0.45 18.12
CA ALA A 105 9.88 0.72 18.48
C ALA A 105 9.09 2.03 18.53
N ASP A 106 8.01 2.16 17.75
CA ASP A 106 7.22 3.39 17.62
C ASP A 106 6.02 3.44 18.58
N THR A 107 5.64 2.32 19.19
CA THR A 107 4.44 2.17 20.00
C THR A 107 4.72 2.29 21.50
N GLY A 108 3.77 2.79 22.26
CA GLY A 108 3.92 3.03 23.71
C GLY A 108 3.96 1.75 24.54
N ASP A 109 3.38 0.67 24.06
CA ASP A 109 3.35 -0.64 24.74
C ASP A 109 4.42 -1.63 24.24
N GLY A 110 5.24 -1.23 23.26
CA GLY A 110 6.34 -2.02 22.72
C GLY A 110 5.91 -3.23 21.90
N ARG A 111 4.67 -3.25 21.36
CA ARG A 111 4.18 -4.29 20.46
C ARG A 111 4.08 -3.76 19.03
N VAL A 112 4.10 -4.66 18.07
CA VAL A 112 3.77 -4.33 16.67
C VAL A 112 2.26 -4.23 16.54
N HIS A 113 1.76 -3.10 16.04
CA HIS A 113 0.35 -2.85 15.86
C HIS A 113 -0.06 -2.95 14.40
N PHE A 114 -1.23 -3.54 14.16
CA PHE A 114 -1.88 -3.64 12.85
C PHE A 114 -3.29 -3.09 12.96
N THR A 115 -3.68 -2.18 12.10
CA THR A 115 -5.08 -1.81 11.89
C THR A 115 -5.47 -2.18 10.46
N PRO A 116 -6.26 -3.26 10.27
CA PRO A 116 -6.80 -3.59 8.95
C PRO A 116 -7.60 -2.43 8.38
N ALA A 117 -7.35 -2.08 7.12
CA ALA A 117 -8.02 -0.97 6.48
C ALA A 117 -9.50 -1.28 6.23
N ASN A 118 -10.39 -0.33 6.47
CA ASN A 118 -11.82 -0.52 6.23
C ASN A 118 -12.21 -0.41 4.76
N LEU A 119 -11.38 0.26 3.93
CA LEU A 119 -11.53 0.40 2.48
C LEU A 119 -12.94 0.86 2.05
N SER A 120 -13.57 1.67 2.87
CA SER A 120 -15.00 2.02 2.78
C SER A 120 -15.37 2.85 1.54
N SER A 121 -14.38 3.37 0.82
CA SER A 121 -14.58 4.18 -0.39
C SER A 121 -15.21 3.39 -1.54
N HIS A 122 -15.03 2.06 -1.60
CA HIS A 122 -15.52 1.21 -2.69
C HIS A 122 -16.01 -0.15 -2.16
N PHE A 123 -17.19 -0.57 -2.59
CA PHE A 123 -17.80 -1.83 -2.13
C PHE A 123 -16.91 -3.06 -2.36
N HIS A 124 -16.33 -3.19 -3.57
CA HIS A 124 -15.47 -4.34 -3.93
C HIS A 124 -14.23 -4.49 -3.06
N ARG A 125 -13.87 -3.44 -2.32
CA ARG A 125 -12.73 -3.39 -1.40
C ARG A 125 -13.17 -3.49 0.06
N ALA A 126 -14.27 -2.84 0.44
CA ALA A 126 -14.79 -2.88 1.80
C ALA A 126 -15.10 -4.31 2.30
N ILE A 127 -15.40 -5.23 1.39
CA ILE A 127 -15.63 -6.66 1.72
C ILE A 127 -14.36 -7.41 2.17
N GLU A 128 -13.19 -6.77 2.11
CA GLU A 128 -11.90 -7.39 2.45
C GLU A 128 -11.58 -7.35 3.94
N ALA A 129 -12.03 -6.30 4.64
CA ALA A 129 -11.60 -5.97 5.99
C ALA A 129 -11.71 -7.12 7.00
N ASP A 130 -12.85 -7.81 7.00
CA ASP A 130 -13.11 -8.94 7.92
C ASP A 130 -12.15 -10.12 7.68
N THR A 131 -11.89 -10.44 6.42
CA THR A 131 -10.98 -11.55 6.05
C THR A 131 -9.54 -11.16 6.36
N THR A 132 -9.14 -9.93 6.03
CA THR A 132 -7.82 -9.39 6.38
C THR A 132 -7.58 -9.43 7.89
N SER A 133 -8.55 -9.02 8.69
CA SER A 133 -8.46 -9.06 10.16
C SER A 133 -8.22 -10.48 10.68
N ARG A 134 -8.97 -11.47 10.17
CA ARG A 134 -8.79 -12.89 10.56
C ARG A 134 -7.41 -13.41 10.14
N VAL A 135 -6.96 -13.09 8.94
CA VAL A 135 -5.67 -13.53 8.40
C VAL A 135 -4.52 -12.95 9.23
N LEU A 136 -4.51 -11.64 9.45
CA LEU A 136 -3.48 -10.99 10.27
C LEU A 136 -3.47 -11.51 11.71
N SER A 137 -4.65 -11.71 12.32
CA SER A 137 -4.76 -12.29 13.67
C SER A 137 -4.25 -13.73 13.76
N ALA A 138 -4.35 -14.50 12.67
CA ALA A 138 -3.82 -15.86 12.64
C ALA A 138 -2.30 -15.89 12.43
N ILE A 139 -1.77 -15.00 11.58
CA ILE A 139 -0.33 -14.92 11.30
C ILE A 139 0.42 -14.33 12.50
N PHE A 140 -0.09 -13.28 13.11
CA PHE A 140 0.48 -12.54 14.23
C PHE A 140 -0.26 -12.86 15.54
N ALA A 141 -0.33 -14.15 15.89
CA ALA A 141 -1.18 -14.64 16.98
C ALA A 141 -0.63 -14.38 18.40
N ASP A 142 0.68 -14.17 18.53
CA ASP A 142 1.32 -13.91 19.84
C ASP A 142 0.99 -12.51 20.37
N ARG A 143 -0.02 -12.42 21.22
CA ARG A 143 -0.51 -11.16 21.80
C ARG A 143 0.49 -10.45 22.70
N SER A 144 1.55 -11.11 23.11
CA SER A 144 2.63 -10.45 23.87
C SER A 144 3.50 -9.57 22.97
N LYS A 145 3.48 -9.78 21.65
CA LYS A 145 4.29 -9.09 20.64
C LYS A 145 3.46 -8.30 19.62
N PHE A 146 2.24 -8.76 19.36
CA PHE A 146 1.39 -8.25 18.27
C PHE A 146 0.02 -7.86 18.78
N ILE A 147 -0.54 -6.81 18.17
CA ILE A 147 -1.94 -6.44 18.34
C ILE A 147 -2.56 -6.18 16.97
N VAL A 148 -3.65 -6.87 16.67
CA VAL A 148 -4.47 -6.59 15.48
C VAL A 148 -5.75 -5.93 15.96
N HIS A 149 -5.89 -4.65 15.65
CA HIS A 149 -7.06 -3.85 15.97
C HIS A 149 -8.25 -4.19 15.07
N SER A 150 -9.43 -3.78 15.48
CA SER A 150 -10.56 -3.73 14.56
C SER A 150 -10.33 -2.65 13.51
N PRO A 151 -10.85 -2.82 12.27
CA PRO A 151 -10.86 -1.74 11.29
C PRO A 151 -11.49 -0.47 11.86
N VAL A 152 -11.04 0.69 11.36
CA VAL A 152 -11.62 1.99 11.76
C VAL A 152 -13.13 1.95 11.53
N PRO A 153 -13.96 2.27 12.55
CA PRO A 153 -15.41 2.20 12.45
C PRO A 153 -15.96 3.30 11.53
N PHE A 154 -17.14 3.08 11.00
CA PHE A 154 -17.91 4.00 10.17
C PHE A 154 -17.29 4.31 8.79
N ALA A 155 -18.12 4.24 7.77
CA ALA A 155 -17.72 4.45 6.38
C ALA A 155 -17.20 5.87 6.08
N SER A 156 -17.65 6.89 6.86
CA SER A 156 -17.14 8.25 6.72
C SER A 156 -15.66 8.40 7.04
N PHE A 157 -15.14 7.52 7.92
CA PHE A 157 -13.72 7.47 8.28
C PHE A 157 -12.97 6.49 7.37
N GLY A 158 -12.96 6.80 6.07
CA GLY A 158 -12.26 5.96 5.07
C GLY A 158 -10.79 5.80 5.40
N ASP A 159 -10.34 4.55 5.51
CA ASP A 159 -8.96 4.15 5.73
C ASP A 159 -8.49 3.23 4.60
N GLU A 160 -7.34 3.53 4.02
CA GLU A 160 -6.75 2.85 2.88
C GLU A 160 -5.45 2.10 3.24
N GLY A 161 -5.11 2.04 4.53
CA GLY A 161 -3.96 1.29 5.04
C GLY A 161 -2.61 1.88 4.65
N ALA A 162 -1.60 1.02 4.51
CA ALA A 162 -0.22 1.41 4.25
C ALA A 162 0.01 2.10 2.90
N ALA A 163 -0.96 2.12 1.99
CA ALA A 163 -0.89 2.90 0.76
C ALA A 163 -0.85 4.43 1.02
N ASN A 164 -1.38 4.84 2.17
CA ASN A 164 -1.37 6.24 2.63
C ASN A 164 -0.54 6.43 3.91
N HIS A 165 0.39 5.52 4.16
CA HIS A 165 1.26 5.56 5.32
C HIS A 165 2.72 5.36 4.91
N CYS A 166 3.60 6.17 5.47
CA CYS A 166 5.04 6.09 5.33
C CYS A 166 5.69 6.11 6.72
N ARG A 167 6.89 5.55 6.86
CA ARG A 167 7.68 5.65 8.07
C ARG A 167 9.09 6.13 7.74
N LEU A 168 9.59 7.09 8.53
CA LEU A 168 10.98 7.55 8.50
C LEU A 168 11.67 7.18 9.82
N SER A 169 12.91 6.68 9.74
CA SER A 169 13.71 6.30 10.92
C SER A 169 15.19 6.27 10.56
N ALA A 170 16.07 6.46 11.53
CA ALA A 170 17.51 6.31 11.31
C ALA A 170 17.87 4.86 10.97
N SER A 171 17.25 3.91 11.66
CA SER A 171 17.29 2.47 11.36
C SER A 171 15.92 1.84 11.63
N HIS A 172 15.68 0.63 11.13
CA HIS A 172 14.39 -0.04 11.34
C HIS A 172 14.11 -0.35 12.82
N GLY A 173 15.13 -0.62 13.62
CA GLY A 173 14.98 -0.93 15.03
C GLY A 173 14.85 0.29 15.96
N GLU A 174 15.05 1.50 15.45
CA GLU A 174 14.96 2.73 16.23
C GLU A 174 13.61 3.41 16.06
N ARG A 175 13.26 4.28 17.02
CA ARG A 175 12.03 5.08 16.96
C ARG A 175 12.01 5.95 15.72
N GLY A 176 10.90 5.86 15.00
CA GLY A 176 10.67 6.60 13.78
C GLY A 176 9.64 7.71 13.91
N VAL A 177 9.34 8.28 12.75
CA VAL A 177 8.24 9.21 12.49
C VAL A 177 7.33 8.57 11.47
N GLU A 178 6.07 8.37 11.83
CA GLU A 178 5.05 7.82 10.96
C GLU A 178 4.27 8.95 10.28
N MET A 179 4.29 8.95 8.96
CA MET A 179 3.57 9.90 8.12
C MET A 179 2.22 9.30 7.74
N PHE A 180 1.15 9.94 8.15
CA PHE A 180 -0.21 9.61 7.72
C PHE A 180 -0.67 10.62 6.68
N VAL A 181 -0.88 10.14 5.46
CA VAL A 181 -1.28 11.01 4.34
C VAL A 181 -2.77 10.88 4.09
N TYR A 182 -3.50 11.97 4.29
CA TYR A 182 -4.94 12.04 4.06
C TYR A 182 -5.27 12.99 2.91
N GLY A 183 -6.44 12.82 2.31
CA GLY A 183 -6.86 13.73 1.24
C GLY A 183 -8.14 14.52 1.58
N ARG A 184 -8.85 14.14 2.66
CA ARG A 184 -10.10 14.79 3.08
C ARG A 184 -10.30 14.75 4.58
N SER A 185 -11.15 15.61 5.10
CA SER A 185 -11.78 15.43 6.40
C SER A 185 -13.14 14.75 6.23
N ALA A 186 -13.50 13.86 7.14
CA ALA A 186 -14.83 13.23 7.17
C ALA A 186 -15.95 14.21 7.50
N PHE A 187 -15.62 15.37 8.09
CA PHE A 187 -16.56 16.39 8.53
C PHE A 187 -16.62 17.61 7.61
N ALA A 188 -15.70 17.72 6.64
CA ALA A 188 -15.75 18.78 5.65
C ALA A 188 -16.77 18.47 4.56
N LYS A 189 -17.32 19.54 3.95
CA LYS A 189 -18.11 19.39 2.73
C LYS A 189 -17.21 18.91 1.61
N SER A 190 -17.73 18.04 0.74
CA SER A 190 -17.03 17.64 -0.49
C SER A 190 -16.88 18.88 -1.38
N ASP A 191 -15.66 19.17 -1.80
CA ASP A 191 -15.38 20.16 -2.83
C ASP A 191 -15.69 19.58 -4.22
N ASP A 192 -15.77 20.45 -5.24
CA ASP A 192 -15.95 20.08 -6.67
C ASP A 192 -14.67 19.46 -7.27
N ALA A 193 -14.12 18.45 -6.61
CA ALA A 193 -12.94 17.73 -7.05
C ALA A 193 -13.28 16.72 -8.16
N ARG A 194 -12.37 16.53 -9.12
CA ARG A 194 -12.52 15.53 -10.18
C ARG A 194 -12.63 14.11 -9.62
N PHE A 195 -11.80 13.79 -8.62
CA PHE A 195 -11.82 12.53 -7.92
C PHE A 195 -11.86 12.76 -6.41
N ALA A 196 -12.74 12.04 -5.74
CA ALA A 196 -12.82 12.08 -4.29
C ALA A 196 -11.60 11.43 -3.63
N ALA A 197 -11.03 12.11 -2.64
CA ALA A 197 -9.99 11.53 -1.80
C ALA A 197 -10.57 10.39 -0.95
N ARG A 198 -9.80 9.32 -0.80
CA ARG A 198 -10.23 8.09 -0.11
C ARG A 198 -9.91 8.10 1.38
N GLN A 199 -8.68 8.48 1.75
CA GLN A 199 -8.22 8.52 3.14
C GLN A 199 -8.78 9.73 3.88
N ALA A 200 -9.39 9.49 5.03
CA ALA A 200 -9.86 10.53 5.93
C ALA A 200 -8.79 10.89 6.97
N MET A 201 -8.68 12.17 7.31
CA MET A 201 -7.77 12.66 8.36
C MET A 201 -8.11 12.03 9.72
N GLU A 202 -9.38 11.89 10.02
CA GLU A 202 -9.88 11.31 11.28
C GLU A 202 -9.52 9.83 11.39
N ALA A 203 -9.53 9.08 10.29
CA ALA A 203 -9.06 7.69 10.27
C ALA A 203 -7.58 7.61 10.64
N SER A 204 -6.76 8.50 10.08
CA SER A 204 -5.33 8.60 10.41
C SER A 204 -5.09 8.89 11.89
N HIS A 205 -5.86 9.81 12.49
CA HIS A 205 -5.80 10.09 13.92
C HIS A 205 -6.20 8.88 14.78
N ILE A 206 -7.28 8.18 14.38
CA ILE A 206 -7.75 6.98 15.10
C ILE A 206 -6.65 5.92 15.09
N VAL A 207 -6.05 5.63 13.93
CA VAL A 207 -4.99 4.63 13.80
C VAL A 207 -3.78 5.03 14.64
N ALA A 208 -3.28 6.27 14.54
CA ALA A 208 -2.16 6.74 15.34
C ALA A 208 -2.42 6.62 16.86
N THR A 209 -3.64 6.89 17.30
CA THR A 209 -4.06 6.75 18.71
C THR A 209 -4.15 5.28 19.14
N GLN A 210 -4.77 4.42 18.31
CA GLN A 210 -4.88 2.99 18.60
C GLN A 210 -3.51 2.31 18.66
N HIS A 211 -2.57 2.74 17.82
CA HIS A 211 -1.19 2.25 17.82
C HIS A 211 -0.35 2.82 18.95
N GLN A 212 -0.91 3.69 19.78
CA GLN A 212 -0.24 4.29 20.93
C GLN A 212 1.10 4.93 20.54
N LEU A 213 1.15 5.61 19.39
CA LEU A 213 2.38 6.22 18.90
C LEU A 213 2.92 7.24 19.91
N TRP A 214 4.22 7.23 20.14
CA TRP A 214 4.86 8.18 21.03
C TRP A 214 4.55 9.63 20.61
N THR A 215 4.49 10.51 21.58
CA THR A 215 4.32 11.96 21.34
C THR A 215 5.32 12.45 20.31
N GLY A 216 4.82 13.09 19.23
CA GLY A 216 5.62 13.52 18.08
C GLY A 216 6.10 12.38 17.18
N GLY A 217 5.55 11.17 17.32
CA GLY A 217 5.80 10.02 16.44
C GLY A 217 4.94 10.00 15.19
N ALA A 218 3.84 10.76 15.15
CA ALA A 218 2.96 10.86 14.00
C ALA A 218 2.96 12.27 13.39
N VAL A 219 3.01 12.36 12.06
CA VAL A 219 2.82 13.59 11.28
C VAL A 219 1.69 13.36 10.29
N LEU A 220 0.64 14.17 10.38
CA LEU A 220 -0.48 14.14 9.45
C LEU A 220 -0.22 15.12 8.31
N ILE A 221 -0.33 14.64 7.08
CA ILE A 221 0.02 15.36 5.86
C ILE A 221 -1.15 15.29 4.89
N GLN A 222 -1.52 16.42 4.32
CA GLN A 222 -2.56 16.46 3.30
C GLN A 222 -1.94 16.18 1.92
N GLN A 223 -2.45 15.18 1.23
CA GLN A 223 -2.15 14.94 -0.19
C GLN A 223 -2.74 16.07 -1.03
N ALA A 224 -1.98 16.55 -1.99
CA ALA A 224 -2.44 17.62 -2.86
C ALA A 224 -3.62 17.17 -3.76
N GLN A 225 -4.68 17.96 -3.82
CA GLN A 225 -5.84 17.64 -4.65
C GLN A 225 -5.47 17.52 -6.13
N VAL A 226 -4.52 18.34 -6.60
CA VAL A 226 -4.01 18.24 -7.98
C VAL A 226 -3.41 16.88 -8.29
N ALA A 227 -2.76 16.24 -7.33
CA ALA A 227 -2.23 14.87 -7.50
C ALA A 227 -3.37 13.85 -7.56
N ILE A 228 -4.38 13.98 -6.69
CA ILE A 228 -5.56 13.11 -6.69
C ILE A 228 -6.29 13.21 -8.03
N ASP A 229 -6.50 14.42 -8.53
CA ASP A 229 -7.19 14.69 -9.80
C ASP A 229 -6.39 14.22 -11.02
N ALA A 230 -5.06 14.11 -10.91
CA ALA A 230 -4.20 13.50 -11.91
C ALA A 230 -4.22 11.95 -11.88
N GLY A 231 -4.87 11.34 -10.89
CA GLY A 231 -4.98 9.88 -10.73
C GLY A 231 -4.11 9.27 -9.62
N ALA A 232 -3.49 10.10 -8.77
CA ALA A 232 -2.82 9.62 -7.55
C ALA A 232 -3.85 9.35 -6.45
N PHE A 233 -4.61 8.27 -6.62
CA PHE A 233 -5.70 7.88 -5.71
C PHE A 233 -5.23 7.42 -4.32
N HIS A 234 -3.92 7.19 -4.14
CA HIS A 234 -3.21 6.94 -2.88
C HIS A 234 -1.88 7.69 -2.88
N ASN A 235 -1.34 7.93 -1.68
CA ASN A 235 -0.03 8.55 -1.53
C ASN A 235 1.09 7.75 -2.21
N ASP A 236 1.04 6.43 -2.18
CA ASP A 236 2.06 5.55 -2.76
C ASP A 236 2.20 5.67 -4.29
N VAL A 237 1.33 6.42 -4.97
CA VAL A 237 1.47 6.78 -6.38
C VAL A 237 2.40 7.99 -6.59
N VAL A 238 2.59 8.83 -5.57
CA VAL A 238 3.37 10.09 -5.65
C VAL A 238 4.45 10.23 -4.58
N ALA A 239 4.56 9.27 -3.65
CA ALA A 239 5.60 9.27 -2.63
C ALA A 239 5.92 7.85 -2.13
N VAL A 240 7.18 7.60 -1.77
CA VAL A 240 7.66 6.34 -1.18
C VAL A 240 8.79 6.59 -0.21
N SER A 241 8.85 5.82 0.89
CA SER A 241 9.88 5.97 1.91
C SER A 241 10.53 4.66 2.32
N ASN A 242 11.75 4.75 2.85
CA ASN A 242 12.43 3.68 3.59
C ASN A 242 13.58 4.25 4.42
N GLY A 243 13.77 3.76 5.65
CA GLY A 243 14.76 4.33 6.54
C GLY A 243 14.56 5.84 6.67
N ASN A 244 15.60 6.63 6.49
CA ASN A 244 15.51 8.09 6.52
C ASN A 244 15.24 8.75 5.15
N VAL A 245 14.95 7.96 4.10
CA VAL A 245 14.68 8.47 2.74
C VAL A 245 13.18 8.62 2.49
N LEU A 246 12.78 9.79 1.97
CA LEU A 246 11.49 10.03 1.36
C LEU A 246 11.70 10.52 -0.08
N MET A 247 11.24 9.75 -1.06
CA MET A 247 11.21 10.11 -2.47
C MET A 247 9.79 10.50 -2.85
N PHE A 248 9.59 11.69 -3.44
CA PHE A 248 8.25 12.20 -3.70
C PHE A 248 8.22 13.18 -4.88
N HIS A 249 7.04 13.35 -5.49
CA HIS A 249 6.80 14.36 -6.51
C HIS A 249 6.55 15.73 -5.87
N ALA A 250 7.02 16.80 -6.49
CA ALA A 250 6.84 18.19 -6.00
C ALA A 250 5.40 18.58 -5.71
N GLN A 251 4.43 17.94 -6.40
CA GLN A 251 3.00 18.17 -6.24
C GLN A 251 2.30 17.06 -5.43
N ALA A 252 3.04 16.28 -4.64
CA ALA A 252 2.46 15.19 -3.83
C ALA A 252 1.62 15.71 -2.67
N PHE A 253 2.07 16.78 -2.02
CA PHE A 253 1.49 17.29 -0.78
C PHE A 253 1.03 18.74 -0.90
N GLU A 254 -0.04 19.07 -0.20
CA GLU A 254 -0.38 20.47 0.03
C GLU A 254 0.73 21.14 0.86
N GLN A 255 1.08 22.37 0.51
CA GLN A 255 2.10 23.15 1.22
C GLN A 255 3.41 22.38 1.45
N LYS A 256 3.98 21.77 0.39
CA LYS A 256 5.14 20.85 0.47
C LYS A 256 6.29 21.35 1.34
N ASP A 257 6.58 22.67 1.33
CA ASP A 257 7.68 23.23 2.11
C ASP A 257 7.38 23.18 3.62
N VAL A 258 6.13 23.42 4.02
CA VAL A 258 5.68 23.23 5.40
C VAL A 258 5.78 21.77 5.81
N VAL A 259 5.43 20.85 4.91
CA VAL A 259 5.58 19.40 5.13
C VAL A 259 7.05 19.03 5.32
N ALA A 260 7.94 19.52 4.46
CA ALA A 260 9.39 19.25 4.55
C ALA A 260 9.95 19.71 5.89
N GLU A 261 9.62 20.93 6.33
CA GLU A 261 10.07 21.47 7.62
C GLU A 261 9.44 20.73 8.82
N ALA A 262 8.19 20.29 8.72
CA ALA A 262 7.56 19.47 9.75
C ALA A 262 8.28 18.11 9.91
N LEU A 263 8.63 17.47 8.79
CA LEU A 263 9.36 16.20 8.78
C LEU A 263 10.78 16.36 9.32
N LYS A 264 11.54 17.39 8.89
CA LYS A 264 12.88 17.67 9.42
C LYS A 264 12.83 17.86 10.95
N ARG A 265 11.89 18.65 11.44
CA ARG A 265 11.69 18.89 12.86
C ARG A 265 11.34 17.63 13.63
N ALA A 266 10.39 16.81 13.11
CA ALA A 266 9.97 15.58 13.75
C ALA A 266 11.10 14.53 13.77
N CYS A 267 11.82 14.36 12.67
CA CYS A 267 12.97 13.47 12.56
C CYS A 267 14.15 13.96 13.42
N GLY A 268 14.45 15.27 13.41
CA GLY A 268 15.50 15.87 14.26
C GLY A 268 15.23 15.66 15.75
N ALA A 269 13.97 15.69 16.19
CA ALA A 269 13.59 15.35 17.57
C ALA A 269 13.82 13.86 17.90
N LYS A 270 14.04 12.99 16.91
CA LYS A 270 14.41 11.58 17.05
C LYS A 270 15.91 11.34 16.79
N GLY A 271 16.69 12.39 16.54
CA GLY A 271 18.14 12.31 16.36
C GLY A 271 18.61 11.96 14.96
N PHE A 272 17.79 12.11 13.92
CA PHE A 272 18.20 11.87 12.55
C PHE A 272 17.63 12.91 11.56
N GLU A 273 18.30 13.04 10.42
CA GLU A 273 17.89 13.92 9.33
C GLU A 273 17.20 13.12 8.22
N PRO A 274 16.03 13.56 7.71
CA PRO A 274 15.40 12.94 6.56
C PRO A 274 16.11 13.36 5.26
N ILE A 275 16.31 12.41 4.34
CA ILE A 275 16.78 12.65 2.98
C ILE A 275 15.57 12.79 2.08
N LEU A 276 15.30 14.01 1.63
CA LEU A 276 14.15 14.34 0.80
C LEU A 276 14.56 14.35 -0.68
N LEU A 277 14.14 13.36 -1.44
CA LEU A 277 14.41 13.20 -2.87
C LEU A 277 13.19 13.66 -3.68
N GLU A 278 13.15 14.94 -3.99
CA GLU A 278 12.06 15.55 -4.76
C GLU A 278 12.30 15.39 -6.26
N ALA A 279 11.25 14.95 -7.00
CA ALA A 279 11.16 15.13 -8.44
C ALA A 279 10.37 16.42 -8.71
N SER A 280 11.03 17.42 -9.30
CA SER A 280 10.37 18.67 -9.69
C SER A 280 9.38 18.45 -10.83
N ALA A 281 8.39 19.33 -10.98
CA ALA A 281 7.41 19.24 -12.06
C ALA A 281 8.06 19.42 -13.45
N ASP A 282 9.17 20.14 -13.54
CA ASP A 282 9.93 20.32 -14.78
C ASP A 282 10.74 19.07 -15.15
N GLU A 283 11.27 18.37 -14.15
CA GLU A 283 12.03 17.13 -14.33
C GLU A 283 11.11 15.96 -14.72
N LEU A 284 10.00 15.84 -14.04
CA LEU A 284 8.97 14.81 -14.26
C LEU A 284 7.59 15.43 -14.04
N ASN A 285 6.78 15.57 -15.07
CA ASN A 285 5.44 16.09 -14.86
C ASN A 285 4.55 15.05 -14.14
N LEU A 286 3.52 15.55 -13.46
CA LEU A 286 2.64 14.71 -12.62
C LEU A 286 1.94 13.59 -13.40
N GLY A 287 1.54 13.85 -14.65
CA GLY A 287 0.93 12.83 -15.51
C GLY A 287 1.89 11.68 -15.86
N GLU A 288 3.15 11.99 -16.14
CA GLU A 288 4.20 10.98 -16.36
C GLU A 288 4.53 10.23 -15.05
N ALA A 289 4.58 10.93 -13.91
CA ALA A 289 4.79 10.30 -12.61
C ALA A 289 3.69 9.26 -12.30
N VAL A 290 2.43 9.64 -12.50
CA VAL A 290 1.28 8.74 -12.31
C VAL A 290 1.31 7.59 -13.32
N LYS A 291 1.57 7.86 -14.62
CA LYS A 291 1.58 6.84 -15.67
C LYS A 291 2.70 5.81 -15.51
N SER A 292 3.88 6.25 -15.13
CA SER A 292 5.05 5.38 -14.91
C SER A 292 5.01 4.60 -13.61
N TYR A 293 4.15 5.01 -12.67
CA TYR A 293 4.15 4.49 -11.28
C TYR A 293 5.54 4.56 -10.61
N LEU A 294 6.35 5.56 -10.97
CA LEU A 294 7.69 5.74 -10.42
C LEU A 294 7.72 5.68 -8.89
N PHE A 295 6.80 6.38 -8.24
CA PHE A 295 6.73 6.42 -6.76
C PHE A 295 5.99 5.21 -6.18
N ASN A 296 5.18 4.49 -6.99
CA ASN A 296 4.61 3.21 -6.57
C ASN A 296 5.65 2.08 -6.67
N SER A 297 6.85 2.39 -6.24
CA SER A 297 8.03 1.54 -6.13
C SER A 297 8.23 1.11 -4.67
N GLN A 298 9.23 0.26 -4.43
CA GLN A 298 9.69 -0.03 -3.08
C GLN A 298 11.14 0.42 -2.94
N ILE A 299 11.44 1.16 -1.88
CA ILE A 299 12.82 1.33 -1.42
C ILE A 299 13.05 0.28 -0.35
N VAL A 300 14.07 -0.55 -0.48
CA VAL A 300 14.40 -1.63 0.47
C VAL A 300 15.82 -1.47 0.98
N SER A 301 16.03 -1.73 2.27
CA SER A 301 17.37 -1.77 2.87
C SER A 301 18.02 -3.11 2.57
N LEU A 302 19.26 -3.11 2.08
CA LEU A 302 20.00 -4.31 1.74
C LEU A 302 20.80 -4.81 2.94
N PRO A 303 20.91 -6.14 3.16
CA PRO A 303 21.72 -6.69 4.26
C PRO A 303 23.20 -6.27 4.20
N ALA A 304 23.73 -6.08 2.99
CA ALA A 304 25.11 -5.61 2.77
C ALA A 304 25.30 -4.09 2.98
N GLY A 305 24.23 -3.38 3.33
CA GLY A 305 24.21 -1.92 3.45
C GLY A 305 23.74 -1.23 2.17
N GLY A 306 23.29 0.02 2.32
CA GLY A 306 22.63 0.76 1.25
C GLY A 306 21.19 0.32 1.03
N MET A 307 20.59 0.86 -0.04
CA MET A 307 19.20 0.59 -0.41
C MET A 307 19.07 0.29 -1.90
N ALA A 308 18.11 -0.55 -2.25
CA ALA A 308 17.70 -0.79 -3.62
C ALA A 308 16.31 -0.19 -3.88
N LEU A 309 16.09 0.27 -5.12
CA LEU A 309 14.81 0.75 -5.61
C LEU A 309 14.20 -0.34 -6.51
N ILE A 310 13.02 -0.81 -6.16
CA ILE A 310 12.28 -1.85 -6.91
C ILE A 310 11.14 -1.15 -7.66
N LEU A 311 11.24 -1.13 -8.97
CA LEU A 311 10.42 -0.32 -9.86
C LEU A 311 9.59 -1.20 -10.81
N PRO A 312 8.44 -0.70 -11.31
CA PRO A 312 7.79 -1.34 -12.45
C PRO A 312 8.54 -1.03 -13.75
N GLY A 313 8.42 -1.90 -14.76
CA GLY A 313 9.03 -1.72 -16.07
C GLY A 313 8.60 -0.41 -16.76
N GLU A 314 7.39 0.06 -16.50
CA GLU A 314 6.85 1.32 -17.01
C GLU A 314 7.68 2.56 -16.58
N ALA A 315 8.36 2.48 -15.43
CA ALA A 315 9.27 3.54 -14.99
C ALA A 315 10.56 3.58 -15.84
N GLU A 316 11.05 2.43 -16.33
CA GLU A 316 12.17 2.36 -17.26
C GLU A 316 11.76 2.85 -18.67
N GLU A 317 10.54 2.50 -19.10
CA GLU A 317 9.99 2.87 -20.40
C GLU A 317 9.60 4.35 -20.50
N THR A 318 9.55 5.08 -19.36
CA THR A 318 9.24 6.51 -19.31
C THR A 318 10.54 7.30 -19.19
N PRO A 319 11.03 8.00 -20.26
CA PRO A 319 12.37 8.59 -20.27
C PRO A 319 12.67 9.54 -19.09
N ARG A 320 11.70 10.39 -18.72
CA ARG A 320 11.88 11.32 -17.58
C ARG A 320 11.89 10.62 -16.23
N ALA A 321 11.07 9.56 -16.06
CA ALA A 321 11.10 8.76 -14.84
C ALA A 321 12.46 8.03 -14.71
N LYS A 322 12.94 7.44 -15.81
CA LYS A 322 14.28 6.82 -15.83
C LYS A 322 15.38 7.82 -15.54
N ALA A 323 15.37 9.01 -16.16
CA ALA A 323 16.36 10.06 -15.91
C ALA A 323 16.37 10.49 -14.43
N PHE A 324 15.20 10.60 -13.79
CA PHE A 324 15.11 10.86 -12.36
C PHE A 324 15.78 9.76 -11.54
N VAL A 325 15.52 8.48 -11.85
CA VAL A 325 16.16 7.34 -11.17
C VAL A 325 17.68 7.39 -11.36
N ASP A 326 18.16 7.63 -12.59
CA ASP A 326 19.59 7.74 -12.89
C ASP A 326 20.23 8.88 -12.09
N ARG A 327 19.56 10.04 -11.95
CA ARG A 327 20.00 11.14 -11.09
C ARG A 327 20.08 10.73 -9.62
N VAL A 328 19.08 10.04 -9.09
CA VAL A 328 19.09 9.55 -7.70
C VAL A 328 20.27 8.62 -7.46
N LEU A 329 20.55 7.70 -8.36
CA LEU A 329 21.69 6.78 -8.26
C LEU A 329 23.04 7.52 -8.33
N ALA A 330 23.14 8.58 -9.14
CA ALA A 330 24.36 9.37 -9.30
C ALA A 330 24.69 10.25 -8.08
N THR A 331 23.74 10.50 -7.17
CA THR A 331 23.98 11.35 -5.98
C THR A 331 24.86 10.70 -4.91
N ASN A 332 25.23 9.44 -5.06
CA ASN A 332 25.95 8.69 -4.03
C ASN A 332 25.22 8.63 -2.67
N GLY A 333 23.91 8.85 -2.69
CA GLY A 333 23.01 8.75 -1.54
C GLY A 333 22.87 7.30 -1.03
N PRO A 334 21.90 7.02 -0.16
CA PRO A 334 21.68 5.66 0.36
C PRO A 334 21.15 4.68 -0.69
N ILE A 335 20.42 5.14 -1.72
CA ILE A 335 19.94 4.30 -2.82
C ILE A 335 21.10 4.03 -3.79
N ARG A 336 21.49 2.76 -3.97
CA ARG A 336 22.67 2.35 -4.71
C ARG A 336 22.37 1.62 -6.01
N GLU A 337 21.20 1.01 -6.11
CA GLU A 337 20.80 0.24 -7.27
C GLU A 337 19.30 0.34 -7.53
N ALA A 338 18.89 0.05 -8.76
CA ALA A 338 17.51 0.05 -9.20
C ALA A 338 17.23 -1.24 -10.00
N HIS A 339 16.10 -1.89 -9.70
CA HIS A 339 15.64 -3.11 -10.35
C HIS A 339 14.26 -2.89 -10.94
N TYR A 340 14.13 -3.06 -12.25
CA TYR A 340 12.88 -2.94 -12.97
C TYR A 340 12.23 -4.31 -13.14
N LEU A 341 10.98 -4.44 -12.73
CA LEU A 341 10.27 -5.72 -12.73
C LEU A 341 9.05 -5.68 -13.65
N ASP A 342 8.80 -6.79 -14.35
CA ASP A 342 7.56 -6.94 -15.12
C ASP A 342 6.41 -7.30 -14.18
N LEU A 343 5.54 -6.32 -13.94
CA LEU A 343 4.32 -6.44 -13.14
C LEU A 343 3.10 -5.99 -13.95
N ARG A 344 3.15 -6.06 -15.29
CA ARG A 344 2.15 -5.49 -16.19
C ARG A 344 0.73 -5.97 -15.94
N GLN A 345 0.54 -7.21 -15.51
CA GLN A 345 -0.81 -7.69 -15.21
C GLN A 345 -1.43 -6.95 -14.02
N SER A 346 -0.66 -6.72 -12.95
CA SER A 346 -1.08 -5.91 -11.82
C SER A 346 -1.20 -4.43 -12.21
N MET A 347 -0.21 -3.89 -12.91
CA MET A 347 -0.15 -2.50 -13.36
C MET A 347 -1.35 -2.10 -14.21
N ARG A 348 -1.80 -2.95 -15.13
CA ARG A 348 -3.01 -2.71 -15.95
C ARG A 348 -4.28 -2.54 -15.12
N ASN A 349 -4.30 -3.07 -13.90
CA ASN A 349 -5.40 -2.89 -12.95
C ASN A 349 -5.06 -1.82 -11.87
N GLY A 350 -3.94 -1.12 -12.03
CA GLY A 350 -3.54 0.03 -11.23
C GLY A 350 -2.80 -0.29 -9.95
N GLY A 351 -2.07 -1.40 -9.90
CA GLY A 351 -1.24 -1.75 -8.75
C GLY A 351 0.20 -2.07 -9.13
N GLY A 352 1.14 -1.23 -8.72
CA GLY A 352 2.58 -1.41 -8.93
C GLY A 352 3.29 -2.15 -7.77
N PRO A 353 4.63 -2.10 -7.74
CA PRO A 353 5.42 -2.80 -6.72
C PRO A 353 5.05 -2.45 -5.28
N ALA A 354 4.74 -1.17 -4.98
CA ALA A 354 4.32 -0.76 -3.63
C ALA A 354 2.96 -1.35 -3.26
N CYS A 355 2.01 -1.39 -4.19
CA CYS A 355 0.69 -1.98 -3.93
C CYS A 355 0.77 -3.46 -3.55
N LEU A 356 1.75 -4.19 -4.12
CA LEU A 356 1.97 -5.63 -3.86
C LEU A 356 2.81 -5.89 -2.59
N ARG A 357 2.87 -4.96 -1.64
CA ARG A 357 3.62 -5.15 -0.39
C ARG A 357 2.89 -4.59 0.82
N LEU A 358 3.03 -5.27 1.95
CA LEU A 358 2.83 -4.73 3.29
C LEU A 358 4.15 -4.85 4.03
N ARG A 359 4.77 -3.72 4.38
CA ARG A 359 6.02 -3.75 5.16
C ARG A 359 5.69 -3.96 6.62
N VAL A 360 6.33 -4.96 7.23
CA VAL A 360 6.25 -5.23 8.65
C VAL A 360 7.68 -5.24 9.19
N VAL A 361 8.03 -4.25 10.00
CA VAL A 361 9.34 -4.17 10.65
C VAL A 361 9.28 -4.95 11.95
N LEU A 362 10.19 -5.90 12.10
CA LEU A 362 10.22 -6.85 13.21
C LEU A 362 11.63 -7.01 13.77
N THR A 363 11.73 -7.19 15.05
CA THR A 363 12.92 -7.77 15.71
C THR A 363 13.00 -9.27 15.42
N ASP A 364 14.18 -9.88 15.65
CA ASP A 364 14.34 -11.33 15.48
C ASP A 364 13.37 -12.12 16.38
N ASN A 365 13.11 -11.64 17.60
CA ASN A 365 12.16 -12.26 18.53
C ASN A 365 10.71 -12.18 18.02
N GLU A 366 10.33 -11.09 17.38
CA GLU A 366 9.01 -10.93 16.77
C GLU A 366 8.89 -11.78 15.50
N LEU A 367 9.92 -11.80 14.66
CA LEU A 367 9.97 -12.67 13.48
C LEU A 367 9.88 -14.16 13.84
N ALA A 368 10.49 -14.57 14.95
CA ALA A 368 10.39 -15.95 15.44
C ALA A 368 8.98 -16.31 15.95
N ALA A 369 8.15 -15.33 16.31
CA ALA A 369 6.80 -15.52 16.84
C ALA A 369 5.69 -15.52 15.77
N ILE A 370 6.03 -15.25 14.50
CA ILE A 370 5.06 -15.30 13.38
C ILE A 370 4.75 -16.75 13.03
N ASP A 371 3.54 -17.00 12.52
CA ASP A 371 3.21 -18.28 11.92
C ASP A 371 4.14 -18.55 10.72
N ARG A 372 5.01 -19.53 10.88
CA ARG A 372 6.03 -19.90 9.90
C ARG A 372 5.45 -20.31 8.52
N ARG A 373 4.18 -20.70 8.46
CA ARG A 373 3.49 -21.02 7.22
C ARG A 373 3.31 -19.80 6.31
N ALA A 374 3.30 -18.60 6.87
CA ALA A 374 3.21 -17.36 6.10
C ALA A 374 4.57 -16.94 5.49
N ILE A 375 5.70 -17.44 6.01
CA ILE A 375 7.04 -17.07 5.52
C ILE A 375 7.40 -17.93 4.32
N LEU A 376 7.87 -17.30 3.25
CA LEU A 376 8.28 -17.96 2.02
C LEU A 376 9.71 -18.47 2.09
N ASP A 377 9.90 -19.64 1.49
CA ASP A 377 11.15 -20.23 1.05
C ASP A 377 10.97 -20.73 -0.39
N GLU A 378 12.06 -21.18 -1.05
CA GLU A 378 11.99 -21.63 -2.44
C GLU A 378 11.00 -22.80 -2.64
N THR A 379 10.89 -23.71 -1.66
CA THR A 379 9.96 -24.85 -1.72
C THR A 379 8.51 -24.37 -1.73
N ARG A 380 8.18 -23.37 -0.89
CA ARG A 380 6.84 -22.79 -0.85
C ARG A 380 6.53 -21.96 -2.07
N VAL A 381 7.50 -21.19 -2.58
CA VAL A 381 7.32 -20.47 -3.85
C VAL A 381 7.02 -21.43 -4.98
N ALA A 382 7.79 -22.50 -5.12
CA ALA A 382 7.54 -23.53 -6.14
C ALA A 382 6.18 -24.24 -5.99
N ALA A 383 5.69 -24.39 -4.76
CA ALA A 383 4.37 -24.96 -4.51
C ALA A 383 3.21 -24.00 -4.84
N LEU A 384 3.47 -22.70 -4.87
CA LEU A 384 2.48 -21.67 -5.22
C LEU A 384 2.43 -21.41 -6.74
N GLU A 385 3.48 -21.67 -7.49
CA GLU A 385 3.57 -21.59 -8.96
C GLU A 385 2.79 -22.71 -9.64
#